data_3ca49d0194e8d5cd4db031db3035237e
#
_entry.id   3ca49d0194e8d5cd4db031db3035237e
#
_cell.length_a   1.000
_cell.length_b   1.000
_cell.length_c   1.000
_cell.angle_alpha   90.00
_cell.angle_beta   90.00
_cell.angle_gamma   90.00
#
_symmetry.space_group_name_H-M   'P 1'
#
loop_
_entity.id
_entity.type
_entity.pdbx_description
1 polymer ?
#
loop_
_entity_poly.entity_id
_entity_poly.type
_entity_poly.pdbx_seq_one_letter_code
_entity_poly.pdbx_strand_id
1 'polypeptide(L)'
;MISHDHSDFFSCKKRKALSTVVTSAILMAAVSIMGVMLVTWSNTSLFTQQIEIENSFNEKMNKLNEDIFIENIWFGNSSPETLNVTLSNVGIIGLNITSIRVSNSSGFTLFSITDGGVSPNAIYSFNTTYFWDAGETTDFIITTNRGNSYNAQTVT
;
A
#
# COMPACT_ATOMS: atom_id res chain seq x y z
N MET A 1 42.35 -78.67 28.29
CA MET A 1 40.91 -78.63 28.25
C MET A 1 40.56 -77.13 28.28
N ILE A 2 40.42 -76.53 27.09
CA ILE A 2 40.15 -75.08 26.94
C ILE A 2 38.66 -74.95 26.56
N SER A 3 37.88 -74.51 27.54
CA SER A 3 36.48 -74.16 27.31
C SER A 3 36.41 -72.72 26.67
N HIS A 4 36.11 -72.66 25.39
CA HIS A 4 35.87 -71.41 24.73
C HIS A 4 34.45 -70.97 25.09
N ASP A 5 34.34 -69.82 25.78
CA ASP A 5 33.11 -69.20 26.15
C ASP A 5 32.49 -68.56 24.92
N HIS A 6 31.44 -69.18 24.34
CA HIS A 6 30.70 -68.74 23.17
C HIS A 6 29.66 -67.65 23.47
N SER A 7 29.52 -67.23 24.74
CA SER A 7 28.44 -66.31 25.18
C SER A 7 28.72 -64.88 24.89
N ASP A 8 29.95 -64.39 24.78
CA ASP A 8 30.31 -62.98 24.62
C ASP A 8 30.12 -62.47 23.19
N PHE A 9 30.18 -63.33 22.19
CA PHE A 9 30.06 -62.92 20.77
C PHE A 9 28.63 -62.53 20.36
N PHE A 10 27.63 -63.17 20.97
CA PHE A 10 26.21 -62.85 20.70
C PHE A 10 25.73 -61.58 21.41
N SER A 11 26.27 -61.25 22.56
CA SER A 11 25.92 -60.05 23.33
C SER A 11 26.36 -58.76 22.63
N CYS A 12 27.54 -58.76 22.00
CA CYS A 12 28.06 -57.57 21.30
C CYS A 12 27.30 -57.23 19.99
N LYS A 13 26.82 -58.26 19.24
CA LYS A 13 26.00 -58.06 18.03
C LYS A 13 24.60 -57.47 18.34
N LYS A 14 23.97 -57.93 19.42
CA LYS A 14 22.65 -57.41 19.84
C LYS A 14 22.70 -55.92 20.22
N ARG A 15 23.75 -55.48 20.93
CA ARG A 15 23.93 -54.07 21.30
C ARG A 15 24.14 -53.15 20.10
N LYS A 16 24.90 -53.57 19.09
CA LYS A 16 25.11 -52.81 17.84
C LYS A 16 23.82 -52.68 17.01
N ALA A 17 23.05 -53.76 16.90
CA ALA A 17 21.78 -53.75 16.17
C ALA A 17 20.73 -52.83 16.84
N LEU A 18 20.65 -52.83 18.18
CA LEU A 18 19.74 -51.96 18.92
C LEU A 18 20.10 -50.48 18.75
N SER A 19 21.40 -50.14 18.81
CA SER A 19 21.90 -48.79 18.58
C SER A 19 21.51 -48.24 17.18
N THR A 20 21.62 -49.06 16.14
CA THR A 20 21.28 -48.67 14.76
C THR A 20 19.79 -48.41 14.61
N VAL A 21 18.92 -49.21 15.22
CA VAL A 21 17.47 -49.01 15.18
C VAL A 21 17.05 -47.72 15.90
N VAL A 22 17.64 -47.46 17.08
CA VAL A 22 17.36 -46.23 17.83
C VAL A 22 17.80 -44.98 17.05
N THR A 23 19.01 -45.03 16.45
CA THR A 23 19.51 -43.91 15.65
C THR A 23 18.62 -43.63 14.43
N SER A 24 18.16 -44.66 13.71
CA SER A 24 17.29 -44.50 12.56
C SER A 24 15.90 -43.94 12.96
N ALA A 25 15.36 -44.36 14.11
CA ALA A 25 14.11 -43.82 14.62
C ALA A 25 14.20 -42.31 14.97
N ILE A 26 15.30 -41.89 15.60
CA ILE A 26 15.57 -40.50 15.92
C ILE A 26 15.72 -39.65 14.65
N LEU A 27 16.44 -40.15 13.63
CA LEU A 27 16.60 -39.49 12.37
C LEU A 27 15.25 -39.32 11.64
N MET A 28 14.41 -40.35 11.60
CA MET A 28 13.07 -40.25 11.01
C MET A 28 12.20 -39.25 11.74
N ALA A 29 12.24 -39.22 13.07
CA ALA A 29 11.49 -38.21 13.84
C ALA A 29 11.98 -36.81 13.54
N ALA A 30 13.28 -36.54 13.47
CA ALA A 30 13.86 -35.26 13.18
C ALA A 30 13.46 -34.77 11.76
N VAL A 31 13.54 -35.62 10.74
CA VAL A 31 13.16 -35.31 9.36
C VAL A 31 11.66 -35.01 9.27
N SER A 32 10.82 -35.76 10.00
CA SER A 32 9.38 -35.53 10.02
C SER A 32 9.04 -34.17 10.62
N ILE A 33 9.66 -33.76 11.70
CA ILE A 33 9.46 -32.47 12.34
C ILE A 33 9.90 -31.34 11.40
N MET A 34 11.07 -31.47 10.78
CA MET A 34 11.57 -30.50 9.80
C MET A 34 10.61 -30.37 8.60
N GLY A 35 10.08 -31.48 8.10
CA GLY A 35 9.12 -31.50 7.01
C GLY A 35 7.85 -30.70 7.33
N VAL A 36 7.27 -30.95 8.52
CA VAL A 36 6.07 -30.21 8.97
C VAL A 36 6.36 -28.72 9.13
N MET A 37 7.53 -28.36 9.71
CA MET A 37 7.93 -26.95 9.86
C MET A 37 8.07 -26.24 8.51
N LEU A 38 8.69 -26.88 7.53
CA LEU A 38 8.86 -26.32 6.18
C LEU A 38 7.51 -26.11 5.48
N VAL A 39 6.61 -27.08 5.57
CA VAL A 39 5.27 -26.95 4.96
C VAL A 39 4.48 -25.84 5.63
N THR A 40 4.51 -25.75 6.96
CA THR A 40 3.82 -24.71 7.71
C THR A 40 4.37 -23.33 7.36
N TRP A 41 5.69 -23.16 7.35
CA TRP A 41 6.33 -21.91 6.96
C TRP A 41 6.01 -21.51 5.52
N SER A 42 6.07 -22.45 4.58
CA SER A 42 5.72 -22.21 3.18
C SER A 42 4.28 -21.73 3.01
N ASN A 43 3.32 -22.42 3.66
CA ASN A 43 1.91 -22.03 3.60
C ASN A 43 1.67 -20.64 4.20
N THR A 44 2.30 -20.35 5.35
CA THR A 44 2.18 -19.02 5.98
C THR A 44 2.75 -17.92 5.08
N SER A 45 3.92 -18.17 4.47
CA SER A 45 4.56 -17.22 3.56
C SER A 45 3.70 -16.94 2.33
N LEU A 46 3.12 -17.99 1.72
CA LEU A 46 2.22 -17.84 0.57
C LEU A 46 0.95 -17.05 0.93
N PHE A 47 0.36 -17.35 2.09
CA PHE A 47 -0.84 -16.64 2.55
C PHE A 47 -0.57 -15.15 2.80
N THR A 48 0.58 -14.80 3.41
CA THR A 48 0.98 -13.40 3.61
C THR A 48 1.16 -12.68 2.27
N GLN A 49 1.84 -13.31 1.31
CA GLN A 49 2.01 -12.73 -0.03
C GLN A 49 0.67 -12.52 -0.76
N GLN A 50 -0.29 -13.44 -0.63
CA GLN A 50 -1.62 -13.27 -1.21
C GLN A 50 -2.33 -12.05 -0.64
N ILE A 51 -2.30 -11.85 0.68
CA ILE A 51 -2.90 -10.67 1.32
C ILE A 51 -2.23 -9.37 0.84
N GLU A 52 -0.91 -9.35 0.74
CA GLU A 52 -0.18 -8.16 0.25
C GLU A 52 -0.52 -7.82 -1.21
N ILE A 53 -0.63 -8.84 -2.07
CA ILE A 53 -1.03 -8.66 -3.47
C ILE A 53 -2.46 -8.13 -3.55
N GLU A 54 -3.39 -8.69 -2.79
CA GLU A 54 -4.80 -8.28 -2.77
C GLU A 54 -4.93 -6.82 -2.30
N ASN A 55 -4.25 -6.45 -1.21
CA ASN A 55 -4.25 -5.07 -0.70
C ASN A 55 -3.67 -4.09 -1.74
N SER A 56 -2.52 -4.44 -2.34
CA SER A 56 -1.88 -3.61 -3.37
C SER A 56 -2.76 -3.47 -4.62
N PHE A 57 -3.48 -4.52 -4.99
CA PHE A 57 -4.42 -4.49 -6.10
C PHE A 57 -5.61 -3.58 -5.80
N ASN A 58 -6.21 -3.70 -4.61
CA ASN A 58 -7.33 -2.88 -4.18
C ASN A 58 -6.95 -1.40 -4.09
N GLU A 59 -5.76 -1.07 -3.58
CA GLU A 59 -5.27 0.31 -3.56
C GLU A 59 -5.12 0.89 -4.97
N LYS A 60 -4.53 0.12 -5.90
CA LYS A 60 -4.38 0.54 -7.29
C LYS A 60 -5.72 0.70 -8.00
N MET A 61 -6.65 -0.22 -7.78
CA MET A 61 -8.00 -0.14 -8.32
C MET A 61 -8.75 1.09 -7.80
N ASN A 62 -8.66 1.36 -6.49
CA ASN A 62 -9.26 2.55 -5.91
C ASN A 62 -8.63 3.83 -6.48
N LYS A 63 -7.32 3.84 -6.70
CA LYS A 63 -6.64 4.96 -7.34
C LYS A 63 -7.11 5.20 -8.78
N LEU A 64 -7.34 4.13 -9.54
CA LEU A 64 -7.86 4.23 -10.93
C LEU A 64 -9.33 4.63 -11.00
N ASN A 65 -10.10 4.35 -9.97
CA ASN A 65 -11.52 4.67 -9.88
C ASN A 65 -11.81 6.09 -9.36
N GLU A 66 -10.77 6.81 -8.91
CA GLU A 66 -10.85 8.24 -8.64
C GLU A 66 -10.81 9.03 -9.95
N ASP A 67 -11.70 9.98 -10.09
CA ASP A 67 -11.61 10.95 -11.17
C ASP A 67 -12.22 12.29 -10.74
N ILE A 68 -11.50 13.39 -11.03
CA ILE A 68 -11.91 14.75 -10.68
C ILE A 68 -12.05 15.56 -11.99
N PHE A 69 -13.18 16.16 -12.14
CA PHE A 69 -13.40 17.19 -13.15
C PHE A 69 -13.35 18.57 -12.50
N ILE A 70 -12.52 19.46 -13.02
CA ILE A 70 -12.42 20.86 -12.57
C ILE A 70 -13.48 21.65 -13.33
N GLU A 71 -14.56 21.99 -12.63
CA GLU A 71 -15.71 22.66 -13.27
C GLU A 71 -15.44 24.12 -13.52
N ASN A 72 -14.88 24.81 -12.51
CA ASN A 72 -14.64 26.24 -12.61
C ASN A 72 -13.51 26.70 -11.70
N ILE A 73 -12.74 27.66 -12.18
CA ILE A 73 -11.77 28.43 -11.40
C ILE A 73 -12.13 29.89 -11.58
N TRP A 74 -12.45 30.55 -10.47
CA TRP A 74 -12.89 31.93 -10.49
C TRP A 74 -12.01 32.76 -9.56
N PHE A 75 -11.61 33.93 -10.10
CA PHE A 75 -10.84 34.95 -9.40
C PHE A 75 -11.74 36.14 -9.08
N GLY A 76 -11.89 36.46 -7.80
CA GLY A 76 -12.72 37.54 -7.33
C GLY A 76 -11.94 38.83 -7.08
N ASN A 77 -12.44 39.92 -7.61
CA ASN A 77 -11.84 41.26 -7.51
C ASN A 77 -12.24 42.03 -6.23
N SER A 78 -12.81 41.35 -5.24
CA SER A 78 -13.14 41.95 -3.95
C SER A 78 -11.88 42.19 -3.10
N SER A 79 -11.94 43.13 -2.16
CA SER A 79 -10.83 43.31 -1.21
C SER A 79 -11.20 42.61 0.11
N PRO A 80 -10.48 41.53 0.52
CA PRO A 80 -9.33 40.92 -0.14
C PRO A 80 -9.70 40.15 -1.41
N GLU A 81 -8.74 40.01 -2.33
CA GLU A 81 -8.85 39.18 -3.53
C GLU A 81 -9.09 37.71 -3.17
N THR A 82 -9.94 37.04 -3.92
CA THR A 82 -10.36 35.68 -3.62
C THR A 82 -10.19 34.77 -4.82
N LEU A 83 -9.88 33.51 -4.51
CA LEU A 83 -9.84 32.39 -5.44
C LEU A 83 -10.90 31.37 -5.04
N ASN A 84 -11.75 31.00 -5.99
CA ASN A 84 -12.67 29.89 -5.85
C ASN A 84 -12.35 28.80 -6.87
N VAL A 85 -12.20 27.56 -6.41
CA VAL A 85 -11.98 26.38 -7.25
C VAL A 85 -13.11 25.41 -7.00
N THR A 86 -13.89 25.14 -8.03
CA THR A 86 -15.02 24.20 -7.98
C THR A 86 -14.67 22.92 -8.72
N LEU A 87 -14.78 21.79 -8.01
CA LEU A 87 -14.40 20.47 -8.45
C LEU A 87 -15.60 19.52 -8.34
N SER A 88 -15.73 18.63 -9.30
CA SER A 88 -16.73 17.55 -9.28
C SER A 88 -16.04 16.19 -9.26
N ASN A 89 -16.48 15.30 -8.39
CA ASN A 89 -16.03 13.92 -8.39
C ASN A 89 -16.82 13.14 -9.44
N VAL A 90 -16.22 12.89 -10.59
CA VAL A 90 -16.81 12.10 -11.69
C VAL A 90 -16.40 10.62 -11.62
N GLY A 91 -15.56 10.27 -10.64
CA GLY A 91 -15.19 8.90 -10.34
C GLY A 91 -16.31 8.11 -9.67
N ILE A 92 -16.13 6.80 -9.58
CA ILE A 92 -17.12 5.88 -8.99
C ILE A 92 -16.94 5.68 -7.48
N ILE A 93 -15.88 6.20 -6.89
CA ILE A 93 -15.60 6.11 -5.45
C ILE A 93 -15.44 7.50 -4.82
N GLY A 94 -15.66 7.58 -3.51
CA GLY A 94 -15.35 8.77 -2.73
C GLY A 94 -13.85 9.03 -2.69
N LEU A 95 -13.45 10.29 -2.77
CA LEU A 95 -12.08 10.75 -2.70
C LEU A 95 -11.92 11.83 -1.61
N ASN A 96 -10.68 12.10 -1.25
CA ASN A 96 -10.35 13.18 -0.32
C ASN A 96 -9.24 14.05 -0.93
N ILE A 97 -9.55 15.31 -1.16
CA ILE A 97 -8.59 16.30 -1.65
C ILE A 97 -7.72 16.72 -0.46
N THR A 98 -6.42 16.58 -0.60
CA THR A 98 -5.46 16.91 0.47
C THR A 98 -4.75 18.22 0.26
N SER A 99 -4.57 18.63 -1.00
CA SER A 99 -3.95 19.91 -1.30
C SER A 99 -4.32 20.45 -2.67
N ILE A 100 -4.30 21.79 -2.77
CA ILE A 100 -4.36 22.53 -4.02
C ILE A 100 -3.10 23.38 -4.10
N ARG A 101 -2.28 23.16 -5.11
CA ARG A 101 -1.14 23.99 -5.43
C ARG A 101 -1.51 24.92 -6.57
N VAL A 102 -1.26 26.21 -6.37
CA VAL A 102 -1.44 27.27 -7.35
C VAL A 102 -0.08 27.84 -7.69
N SER A 103 0.30 27.88 -8.94
CA SER A 103 1.60 28.37 -9.39
C SER A 103 1.46 29.33 -10.58
N ASN A 104 2.21 30.41 -10.51
CA ASN A 104 2.31 31.44 -11.53
C ASN A 104 3.77 31.76 -11.84
N SER A 105 4.05 32.78 -12.66
CA SER A 105 5.42 33.21 -13.02
C SER A 105 6.26 33.63 -11.81
N SER A 106 5.62 34.12 -10.75
CA SER A 106 6.28 34.64 -9.54
C SER A 106 6.59 33.55 -8.49
N GLY A 107 5.93 32.37 -8.57
CA GLY A 107 6.15 31.28 -7.62
C GLY A 107 4.96 30.34 -7.47
N PHE A 108 4.87 29.68 -6.32
CA PHE A 108 3.74 28.82 -6.02
C PHE A 108 3.23 29.03 -4.58
N THR A 109 1.93 28.80 -4.41
CA THR A 109 1.27 28.73 -3.11
C THR A 109 0.63 27.35 -2.95
N LEU A 110 0.80 26.72 -1.79
CA LEU A 110 0.23 25.41 -1.46
C LEU A 110 -0.84 25.59 -0.37
N PHE A 111 -2.07 25.21 -0.69
CA PHE A 111 -3.17 25.16 0.25
C PHE A 111 -3.39 23.71 0.71
N SER A 112 -3.22 23.47 2.00
CA SER A 112 -3.53 22.17 2.60
C SER A 112 -4.99 22.11 3.01
N ILE A 113 -5.68 21.03 2.63
CA ILE A 113 -7.11 20.84 2.84
C ILE A 113 -7.31 19.71 3.84
N THR A 114 -8.04 19.97 4.91
CA THR A 114 -8.34 18.97 5.97
C THR A 114 -9.74 18.38 5.85
N ASP A 115 -10.64 19.07 5.15
CA ASP A 115 -12.04 18.66 4.93
C ASP A 115 -12.35 18.60 3.42
N GLY A 116 -11.54 17.83 2.70
CA GLY A 116 -11.62 17.65 1.25
C GLY A 116 -12.38 16.41 0.81
N GLY A 117 -13.22 15.82 1.66
CA GLY A 117 -13.99 14.62 1.34
C GLY A 117 -15.10 14.88 0.32
N VAL A 118 -15.07 14.16 -0.81
CA VAL A 118 -16.04 14.32 -1.91
C VAL A 118 -16.60 12.96 -2.30
N SER A 119 -17.92 12.78 -2.10
CA SER A 119 -18.63 11.58 -2.53
C SER A 119 -18.72 11.48 -4.07
N PRO A 120 -18.97 10.30 -4.66
CA PRO A 120 -19.23 10.18 -6.08
C PRO A 120 -20.38 11.11 -6.53
N ASN A 121 -20.21 11.77 -7.66
CA ASN A 121 -21.13 12.76 -8.25
C ASN A 121 -21.41 13.98 -7.35
N ALA A 122 -20.59 14.22 -6.34
CA ALA A 122 -20.68 15.42 -5.52
C ALA A 122 -19.71 16.52 -6.00
N ILE A 123 -20.07 17.76 -5.66
CA ILE A 123 -19.26 18.93 -5.95
C ILE A 123 -18.56 19.40 -4.68
N TYR A 124 -17.33 19.82 -4.82
CA TYR A 124 -16.53 20.45 -3.78
C TYR A 124 -16.09 21.83 -4.23
N SER A 125 -16.30 22.83 -3.40
CA SER A 125 -15.87 24.20 -3.68
C SER A 125 -14.89 24.68 -2.61
N PHE A 126 -13.69 25.00 -3.06
CA PHE A 126 -12.63 25.59 -2.23
C PHE A 126 -12.59 27.09 -2.45
N ASN A 127 -12.70 27.86 -1.38
CA ASN A 127 -12.64 29.33 -1.42
C ASN A 127 -11.54 29.82 -0.47
N THR A 128 -10.65 30.66 -0.98
CA THR A 128 -9.53 31.19 -0.20
C THR A 128 -9.14 32.60 -0.67
N THR A 129 -8.39 33.30 0.16
CA THR A 129 -7.71 34.55 -0.23
C THR A 129 -6.46 34.21 -1.04
N TYR A 130 -6.36 34.79 -2.23
CA TYR A 130 -5.20 34.62 -3.12
C TYR A 130 -4.99 35.90 -3.90
N PHE A 131 -3.75 36.42 -3.90
CA PHE A 131 -3.37 37.61 -4.66
C PHE A 131 -2.95 37.20 -6.08
N TRP A 132 -3.51 37.83 -7.08
CA TRP A 132 -3.27 37.52 -8.48
C TRP A 132 -3.15 38.80 -9.34
N ASP A 133 -2.41 38.71 -10.44
CA ASP A 133 -2.27 39.76 -11.42
C ASP A 133 -3.08 39.45 -12.69
N ALA A 134 -3.78 40.44 -13.21
CA ALA A 134 -4.63 40.27 -14.40
C ALA A 134 -3.81 39.92 -15.64
N GLY A 135 -4.26 38.91 -16.38
CA GLY A 135 -3.60 38.42 -17.60
C GLY A 135 -2.44 37.46 -17.37
N GLU A 136 -2.22 37.04 -16.15
CA GLU A 136 -1.20 36.03 -15.83
C GLU A 136 -1.73 34.59 -15.99
N THR A 137 -0.88 33.72 -16.54
CA THR A 137 -1.22 32.30 -16.63
C THR A 137 -0.93 31.62 -15.29
N THR A 138 -1.93 30.92 -14.76
CA THR A 138 -1.88 30.26 -13.47
C THR A 138 -2.16 28.76 -13.63
N ASP A 139 -1.27 27.93 -13.11
CA ASP A 139 -1.35 26.48 -13.10
C ASP A 139 -1.88 25.98 -11.76
N PHE A 140 -2.78 25.02 -11.79
CA PHE A 140 -3.38 24.37 -10.64
C PHE A 140 -3.02 22.89 -10.62
N ILE A 141 -2.60 22.40 -9.47
CA ILE A 141 -2.38 20.97 -9.22
C ILE A 141 -3.19 20.57 -7.98
N ILE A 142 -4.18 19.72 -8.19
CA ILE A 142 -5.04 19.19 -7.13
C ILE A 142 -4.57 17.77 -6.80
N THR A 143 -4.28 17.51 -5.53
CA THR A 143 -3.76 16.21 -5.08
C THR A 143 -4.74 15.55 -4.12
N THR A 144 -5.00 14.25 -4.33
CA THR A 144 -5.84 13.43 -3.45
C THR A 144 -5.00 12.64 -2.44
N ASN A 145 -5.66 12.11 -1.42
CA ASN A 145 -5.04 11.26 -0.39
C ASN A 145 -4.46 9.94 -0.96
N ARG A 146 -4.93 9.48 -2.14
CA ARG A 146 -4.38 8.30 -2.83
C ARG A 146 -3.23 8.64 -3.78
N GLY A 147 -2.81 9.93 -3.82
CA GLY A 147 -1.69 10.41 -4.61
C GLY A 147 -2.00 10.55 -6.10
N ASN A 148 -3.27 10.71 -6.48
CA ASN A 148 -3.63 11.20 -7.80
C ASN A 148 -3.44 12.72 -7.84
N SER A 149 -3.04 13.23 -9.01
CA SER A 149 -2.87 14.67 -9.26
C SER A 149 -3.58 15.06 -10.53
N TYR A 150 -4.39 16.12 -10.45
CA TYR A 150 -5.17 16.66 -11.54
C TYR A 150 -4.70 18.09 -11.82
N ASN A 151 -4.46 18.39 -13.07
CA ASN A 151 -3.89 19.67 -13.50
C ASN A 151 -4.91 20.48 -14.27
N ALA A 152 -4.94 21.78 -14.02
CA ALA A 152 -5.66 22.76 -14.82
C ALA A 152 -4.79 23.99 -15.00
N GLN A 153 -5.04 24.70 -16.07
CA GLN A 153 -4.42 25.99 -16.36
C GLN A 153 -5.49 27.00 -16.74
N THR A 154 -5.37 28.20 -16.24
CA THR A 154 -6.26 29.31 -16.59
C THR A 154 -5.51 30.63 -16.66
N VAL A 155 -6.10 31.62 -17.27
CA VAL A 155 -5.58 33.00 -17.29
C VAL A 155 -6.46 33.83 -16.37
N THR A 156 -5.82 34.59 -15.46
CA THR A 156 -6.46 35.47 -14.47
C THR A 156 -7.01 36.73 -15.09
#